data_78b1c5839e86cc49967719a9fcb36e82
#
_entry.id   78b1c5839e86cc49967719a9fcb36e82
#
_cell.length_a   1.000
_cell.length_b   1.000
_cell.length_c   1.000
_cell.angle_alpha   90.00
_cell.angle_beta   90.00
_cell.angle_gamma   90.00
#
_symmetry.space_group_name_H-M   'P 1'
#
loop_
_entity.id
_entity.type
_entity.pdbx_description
1 polymer ?
#
loop_
_entity_poly.entity_id
_entity_poly.type
_entity_poly.pdbx_seq_one_letter_code
_entity_poly.pdbx_strand_id
1 'polypeptide(L)'
;WKNMPSSYFDIWDDTNTSYRNSDALANWQSAYDFWSGPKANRQINWDQLYYANKQASAQGQDAMYYLQAKHNDALTIALASTFNKQIDKDKAWNIGIVGATNKGMHYQTMEDMLGATTFHNVNTYAIGTYSPDADEVQYDLNNRNGLVGKDDKFGYNYNLLVNNGKLWTSYSENFGNLHYVIAGKLGYTSMQRDGKMRNGLATDNSYGKSHTAQFIDGGMKFGANVNLGRGNTFTLGLGYEHRAPQAKAAFISPEINNDFVRNLKNERVFSSEIGYQFQTSWLHANINAYYSYLTNVSDWQNF
;
A
#
# COMPACT_ATOMS: atom_id res chain seq x y z
N TRP A 1 -1.87 -12.38 -15.56
CA TRP A 1 -2.13 -13.80 -15.43
C TRP A 1 -3.00 -14.13 -14.22
N LYS A 2 -4.04 -13.35 -14.01
CA LYS A 2 -5.00 -13.67 -12.96
C LYS A 2 -6.02 -14.71 -13.39
N ASN A 3 -6.14 -15.00 -14.68
CA ASN A 3 -6.96 -16.12 -15.15
C ASN A 3 -6.17 -17.41 -15.01
N MET A 4 -5.91 -17.73 -13.79
CA MET A 4 -5.30 -18.97 -13.41
C MET A 4 -6.26 -20.13 -13.61
N PRO A 5 -5.77 -21.36 -13.74
CA PRO A 5 -6.56 -22.56 -13.88
C PRO A 5 -7.73 -22.67 -12.91
N SER A 6 -7.60 -22.13 -11.69
CA SER A 6 -8.66 -22.14 -10.69
C SER A 6 -9.98 -21.53 -11.19
N SER A 7 -9.94 -20.47 -11.99
CA SER A 7 -11.17 -19.84 -12.51
C SER A 7 -11.97 -20.74 -13.45
N TYR A 8 -11.34 -21.76 -14.03
CA TYR A 8 -12.01 -22.78 -14.84
C TYR A 8 -12.56 -23.91 -13.98
N PHE A 9 -12.01 -24.13 -12.78
CA PHE A 9 -12.47 -25.17 -11.85
C PHE A 9 -13.61 -24.71 -10.96
N ASP A 10 -13.78 -23.38 -10.78
CA ASP A 10 -14.91 -22.79 -10.06
C ASP A 10 -16.26 -23.07 -10.73
N ILE A 11 -16.27 -23.41 -12.03
CA ILE A 11 -17.45 -23.83 -12.78
C ILE A 11 -17.98 -25.18 -12.31
N TRP A 12 -17.08 -26.05 -11.81
CA TRP A 12 -17.41 -27.37 -11.31
C TRP A 12 -17.44 -27.38 -9.78
N ASP A 13 -18.61 -27.20 -9.23
CA ASP A 13 -18.87 -27.35 -7.80
C ASP A 13 -19.76 -28.58 -7.59
N ASP A 14 -19.30 -29.52 -6.77
CA ASP A 14 -20.05 -30.71 -6.43
C ASP A 14 -21.40 -30.42 -5.76
N THR A 15 -21.54 -29.26 -5.14
CA THR A 15 -22.78 -28.83 -4.49
C THR A 15 -23.71 -28.06 -5.43
N ASN A 16 -23.20 -27.53 -6.55
CA ASN A 16 -23.98 -26.73 -7.49
C ASN A 16 -24.51 -27.56 -8.66
N THR A 17 -25.72 -28.06 -8.50
CA THR A 17 -26.41 -28.91 -9.51
C THR A 17 -26.68 -28.20 -10.82
N SER A 18 -26.67 -26.86 -10.87
CA SER A 18 -26.92 -26.08 -12.09
C SER A 18 -25.81 -26.26 -13.14
N TYR A 19 -24.60 -26.60 -12.71
CA TYR A 19 -23.44 -26.82 -13.59
C TYR A 19 -23.13 -28.30 -13.82
N ARG A 20 -23.87 -29.21 -13.24
CA ARG A 20 -23.69 -30.67 -13.39
C ARG A 20 -24.35 -31.20 -14.67
N ASN A 21 -23.95 -30.64 -15.80
CA ASN A 21 -24.32 -31.22 -17.09
C ASN A 21 -23.07 -31.82 -17.77
N SER A 22 -23.30 -32.62 -18.81
CA SER A 22 -22.22 -33.27 -19.56
C SER A 22 -21.22 -32.28 -20.16
N ASP A 23 -21.70 -31.10 -20.56
CA ASP A 23 -20.86 -30.09 -21.22
C ASP A 23 -19.96 -29.37 -20.21
N ALA A 24 -20.50 -29.08 -19.01
CA ALA A 24 -19.72 -28.47 -17.94
C ALA A 24 -18.59 -29.40 -17.47
N LEU A 25 -18.89 -30.70 -17.32
CA LEU A 25 -17.89 -31.69 -16.95
C LEU A 25 -16.82 -31.85 -18.05
N ALA A 26 -17.22 -31.93 -19.32
CA ALA A 26 -16.30 -32.01 -20.44
C ALA A 26 -15.40 -30.78 -20.55
N ASN A 27 -15.95 -29.59 -20.35
CA ASN A 27 -15.20 -28.32 -20.32
C ASN A 27 -14.21 -28.29 -19.16
N TRP A 28 -14.64 -28.72 -17.98
CA TRP A 28 -13.76 -28.82 -16.81
C TRP A 28 -12.62 -29.80 -17.06
N GLN A 29 -12.92 -30.99 -17.57
CA GLN A 29 -11.91 -32.01 -17.88
C GLN A 29 -10.90 -31.50 -18.92
N SER A 30 -11.38 -30.84 -19.97
CA SER A 30 -10.52 -30.25 -20.99
C SER A 30 -9.62 -29.16 -20.43
N ALA A 31 -10.13 -28.31 -19.54
CA ALA A 31 -9.35 -27.30 -18.85
C ALA A 31 -8.30 -27.94 -17.91
N TYR A 32 -8.70 -28.96 -17.16
CA TYR A 32 -7.78 -29.72 -16.30
C TYR A 32 -6.65 -30.35 -17.09
N ASP A 33 -6.95 -31.06 -18.16
CA ASP A 33 -5.96 -31.74 -19.00
C ASP A 33 -5.01 -30.75 -19.65
N PHE A 34 -5.52 -29.62 -20.12
CA PHE A 34 -4.70 -28.55 -20.67
C PHE A 34 -3.73 -27.97 -19.64
N TRP A 35 -4.24 -27.57 -18.48
CA TRP A 35 -3.44 -26.88 -17.47
C TRP A 35 -2.53 -27.79 -16.66
N SER A 36 -2.89 -29.06 -16.49
CA SER A 36 -2.05 -30.10 -15.89
C SER A 36 -1.02 -30.70 -16.86
N GLY A 37 -1.17 -30.44 -18.15
CA GLY A 37 -0.31 -30.91 -19.22
C GLY A 37 1.08 -30.25 -19.25
N PRO A 38 1.74 -30.19 -20.39
CA PRO A 38 3.10 -29.68 -20.55
C PRO A 38 3.25 -28.25 -20.01
N LYS A 39 4.45 -27.90 -19.51
CA LYS A 39 4.75 -26.57 -18.97
C LYS A 39 4.40 -25.44 -19.97
N ALA A 40 4.52 -25.68 -21.26
CA ALA A 40 4.19 -24.73 -22.32
C ALA A 40 2.76 -24.22 -22.23
N ASN A 41 1.80 -25.07 -21.82
CA ASN A 41 0.39 -24.69 -21.66
C ASN A 41 0.17 -23.60 -20.58
N ARG A 42 1.11 -23.49 -19.64
CA ARG A 42 1.09 -22.52 -18.52
C ARG A 42 1.99 -21.32 -18.75
N GLN A 43 2.60 -21.20 -19.92
CA GLN A 43 3.42 -20.06 -20.30
C GLN A 43 2.63 -19.09 -21.17
N ILE A 44 3.08 -17.83 -21.18
CA ILE A 44 2.52 -16.81 -22.10
C ILE A 44 2.87 -17.23 -23.53
N ASN A 45 1.84 -17.32 -24.36
CA ASN A 45 2.02 -17.50 -25.79
C ASN A 45 2.26 -16.12 -26.45
N TRP A 46 3.50 -15.69 -26.46
CA TRP A 46 3.90 -14.39 -27.02
C TRP A 46 3.52 -14.24 -28.49
N ASP A 47 3.71 -15.28 -29.29
CA ASP A 47 3.40 -15.26 -30.73
C ASP A 47 1.92 -14.97 -30.95
N GLN A 48 1.04 -15.53 -30.15
CA GLN A 48 -0.39 -15.27 -30.21
C GLN A 48 -0.74 -13.81 -29.84
N LEU A 49 -0.07 -13.24 -28.83
CA LEU A 49 -0.29 -11.83 -28.45
C LEU A 49 0.15 -10.88 -29.57
N TYR A 50 1.34 -11.09 -30.14
CA TYR A 50 1.81 -10.34 -31.28
C TYR A 50 0.91 -10.49 -32.50
N TYR A 51 0.44 -11.71 -32.78
CA TYR A 51 -0.48 -11.97 -33.89
C TYR A 51 -1.80 -11.20 -33.71
N ALA A 52 -2.42 -11.28 -32.53
CA ALA A 52 -3.66 -10.57 -32.22
C ALA A 52 -3.51 -9.05 -32.39
N ASN A 53 -2.42 -8.47 -31.90
CA ASN A 53 -2.12 -7.05 -32.04
C ASN A 53 -1.91 -6.63 -33.50
N LYS A 54 -1.21 -7.44 -34.30
CA LYS A 54 -1.05 -7.16 -35.74
C LYS A 54 -2.40 -7.20 -36.48
N GLN A 55 -3.29 -8.11 -36.12
CA GLN A 55 -4.65 -8.17 -36.68
C GLN A 55 -5.47 -6.94 -36.29
N ALA A 56 -5.43 -6.53 -35.01
CA ALA A 56 -6.07 -5.32 -34.52
C ALA A 56 -5.58 -4.07 -35.27
N SER A 57 -4.28 -3.91 -35.41
CA SER A 57 -3.67 -2.81 -36.14
C SER A 57 -4.02 -2.78 -37.62
N ALA A 58 -4.11 -3.95 -38.28
CA ALA A 58 -4.55 -4.04 -39.68
C ALA A 58 -6.01 -3.58 -39.88
N GLN A 59 -6.81 -3.59 -38.82
CA GLN A 59 -8.20 -3.10 -38.78
C GLN A 59 -8.30 -1.66 -38.25
N GLY A 60 -7.18 -0.99 -37.98
CA GLY A 60 -7.14 0.37 -37.41
C GLY A 60 -7.56 0.41 -35.94
N GLN A 61 -7.47 -0.72 -35.25
CA GLN A 61 -7.81 -0.84 -33.82
C GLN A 61 -6.57 -0.70 -32.94
N ASP A 62 -6.78 -0.33 -31.70
CA ASP A 62 -5.75 -0.23 -30.67
C ASP A 62 -5.16 -1.59 -30.26
N ALA A 63 -3.99 -1.54 -29.63
CA ALA A 63 -3.36 -2.72 -29.03
C ALA A 63 -4.34 -3.44 -28.08
N MET A 64 -4.61 -4.72 -28.32
CA MET A 64 -5.37 -5.58 -27.43
C MET A 64 -4.55 -6.01 -26.22
N TYR A 65 -3.25 -6.14 -26.40
CA TYR A 65 -2.29 -6.56 -25.38
C TYR A 65 -1.10 -5.61 -25.37
N TYR A 66 -0.62 -5.30 -24.20
CA TYR A 66 0.56 -4.45 -24.02
C TYR A 66 1.29 -4.78 -22.70
N LEU A 67 2.53 -4.40 -22.61
CA LEU A 67 3.28 -4.42 -21.37
C LEU A 67 3.28 -3.02 -20.76
N GLN A 68 3.06 -2.96 -19.47
CA GLN A 68 3.09 -1.71 -18.70
C GLN A 68 4.00 -1.87 -17.48
N ALA A 69 4.65 -0.81 -17.07
CA ALA A 69 5.28 -0.69 -15.76
C ALA A 69 4.44 0.18 -14.83
N LYS A 70 4.26 -0.24 -13.58
CA LYS A 70 3.66 0.57 -12.52
C LYS A 70 4.78 1.12 -11.64
N HIS A 71 4.85 2.43 -11.53
CA HIS A 71 5.87 3.16 -10.77
C HIS A 71 5.32 3.65 -9.45
N ASN A 72 6.09 3.43 -8.39
CA ASN A 72 5.83 3.93 -7.04
C ASN A 72 7.14 4.53 -6.50
N ASP A 73 7.54 5.65 -7.09
CA ASP A 73 8.77 6.34 -6.74
C ASP A 73 8.55 7.23 -5.53
N ALA A 74 9.58 7.43 -4.71
CA ALA A 74 9.49 8.30 -3.56
C ALA A 74 10.71 9.21 -3.43
N LEU A 75 10.45 10.51 -3.20
CA LEU A 75 11.44 11.47 -2.77
C LEU A 75 11.15 11.87 -1.33
N THR A 76 12.09 11.57 -0.42
CA THR A 76 11.98 11.93 0.99
C THR A 76 13.10 12.87 1.37
N ILE A 77 12.74 13.99 2.00
CA ILE A 77 13.69 14.91 2.62
C ILE A 77 13.35 14.92 4.11
N ALA A 78 14.33 14.62 4.96
CA ALA A 78 14.15 14.58 6.40
C ALA A 78 15.26 15.33 7.13
N LEU A 79 14.89 15.99 8.21
CA LEU A 79 15.80 16.63 9.16
C LEU A 79 15.48 16.14 10.56
N ALA A 80 16.51 15.75 11.31
CA ALA A 80 16.39 15.34 12.69
C ALA A 80 17.49 15.98 13.54
N SER A 81 17.13 16.37 14.76
CA SER A 81 18.08 16.85 15.75
C SER A 81 17.72 16.27 17.11
N THR A 82 18.74 15.85 17.86
CA THR A 82 18.56 15.29 19.19
C THR A 82 19.57 15.92 20.16
N PHE A 83 19.05 16.34 21.31
CA PHE A 83 19.84 16.79 22.45
C PHE A 83 19.78 15.72 23.53
N ASN A 84 20.97 15.27 23.99
CA ASN A 84 21.12 14.27 25.03
C ASN A 84 21.80 14.92 26.25
N LYS A 85 21.24 14.71 27.42
CA LYS A 85 21.80 15.19 28.68
C LYS A 85 21.92 14.05 29.70
N GLN A 86 23.15 13.65 30.02
CA GLN A 86 23.40 12.85 31.20
C GLN A 86 23.29 13.78 32.42
N ILE A 87 22.29 13.53 33.28
CA ILE A 87 22.03 14.34 34.48
C ILE A 87 23.01 13.90 35.58
N ASP A 88 23.12 12.58 35.80
CA ASP A 88 24.09 11.93 36.66
C ASP A 88 24.39 10.52 36.10
N LYS A 89 25.13 9.69 36.83
CA LYS A 89 25.51 8.33 36.39
C LYS A 89 24.29 7.41 36.13
N ASP A 90 23.18 7.71 36.75
CA ASP A 90 21.98 6.86 36.74
C ASP A 90 20.82 7.48 35.96
N LYS A 91 20.89 8.76 35.53
CA LYS A 91 19.79 9.49 34.95
C LYS A 91 20.18 10.15 33.63
N ALA A 92 19.38 9.95 32.61
CA ALA A 92 19.53 10.61 31.31
C ALA A 92 18.24 11.19 30.80
N TRP A 93 18.33 12.34 30.14
CA TRP A 93 17.21 12.99 29.48
C TRP A 93 17.57 13.27 28.04
N ASN A 94 16.64 12.94 27.14
CA ASN A 94 16.76 13.18 25.70
C ASN A 94 15.56 13.97 25.21
N ILE A 95 15.78 14.89 24.30
CA ILE A 95 14.75 15.61 23.58
C ILE A 95 15.16 15.70 22.11
N GLY A 96 14.22 15.53 21.21
CA GLY A 96 14.50 15.61 19.79
C GLY A 96 13.34 16.10 18.97
N ILE A 97 13.68 16.66 17.82
CA ILE A 97 12.74 17.05 16.78
C ILE A 97 13.07 16.28 15.51
N VAL A 98 12.04 15.95 14.74
CA VAL A 98 12.16 15.40 13.41
C VAL A 98 11.11 15.99 12.51
N GLY A 99 11.51 16.40 11.31
CA GLY A 99 10.60 16.84 10.26
C GLY A 99 10.93 16.12 8.96
N ALA A 100 9.91 15.74 8.22
CA ALA A 100 10.08 15.12 6.92
C ALA A 100 9.00 15.55 5.93
N THR A 101 9.38 15.67 4.68
CA THR A 101 8.47 15.75 3.54
C THR A 101 8.71 14.56 2.63
N ASN A 102 7.63 13.93 2.20
CA ASN A 102 7.65 12.81 1.29
C ASN A 102 6.75 13.12 0.10
N LYS A 103 7.27 12.91 -1.11
CA LYS A 103 6.53 12.96 -2.36
C LYS A 103 6.56 11.58 -2.98
N GLY A 104 5.47 10.80 -2.84
CA GLY A 104 5.24 9.57 -3.57
C GLY A 104 4.74 9.89 -4.98
N MET A 105 5.39 9.38 -6.01
CA MET A 105 5.00 9.55 -7.41
C MET A 105 4.44 8.22 -7.92
N HIS A 106 3.18 8.23 -8.30
CA HIS A 106 2.43 7.05 -8.72
C HIS A 106 1.95 7.24 -10.15
N TYR A 107 2.45 6.41 -11.05
CA TYR A 107 2.09 6.46 -12.46
C TYR A 107 2.36 5.12 -13.13
N GLN A 108 1.84 4.93 -14.33
CA GLN A 108 2.20 3.80 -15.16
C GLN A 108 2.71 4.28 -16.53
N THR A 109 3.59 3.47 -17.11
CA THR A 109 4.19 3.72 -18.43
C THR A 109 3.94 2.55 -19.37
N MET A 110 3.86 2.87 -20.66
CA MET A 110 3.80 1.88 -21.72
C MET A 110 5.22 1.34 -21.99
N GLU A 111 5.42 0.05 -21.77
CA GLU A 111 6.71 -0.59 -22.03
C GLU A 111 6.82 -1.15 -23.45
N ASP A 112 5.75 -1.84 -23.89
CA ASP A 112 5.72 -2.45 -25.22
C ASP A 112 4.28 -2.68 -25.66
N MET A 113 3.94 -2.27 -26.88
CA MET A 113 2.64 -2.54 -27.50
C MET A 113 2.56 -3.89 -28.21
N LEU A 114 3.55 -4.77 -28.04
CA LEU A 114 3.61 -6.12 -28.61
C LEU A 114 3.26 -6.18 -30.09
N GLY A 115 3.85 -5.26 -30.88
CA GLY A 115 3.70 -5.19 -32.33
C GLY A 115 2.43 -4.49 -32.82
N ALA A 116 1.64 -3.87 -31.94
CA ALA A 116 0.58 -2.95 -32.35
C ALA A 116 1.15 -1.58 -32.74
N THR A 117 0.39 -0.83 -33.54
CA THR A 117 0.79 0.49 -34.05
C THR A 117 0.20 1.65 -33.27
N THR A 118 -0.97 1.42 -32.61
CA THR A 118 -1.71 2.46 -31.91
C THR A 118 -2.22 1.97 -30.56
N PHE A 119 -2.28 2.89 -29.60
CA PHE A 119 -2.96 2.73 -28.32
C PHE A 119 -3.41 4.10 -27.82
N HIS A 120 -4.69 4.22 -27.46
CA HIS A 120 -5.24 5.44 -26.89
C HIS A 120 -5.37 5.36 -25.38
N ASN A 121 -5.20 6.49 -24.70
CA ASN A 121 -5.31 6.60 -23.23
C ASN A 121 -6.78 6.60 -22.80
N VAL A 122 -7.46 5.49 -23.01
CA VAL A 122 -8.88 5.31 -22.69
C VAL A 122 -9.11 4.13 -21.76
N ASN A 123 -10.17 4.24 -20.95
CA ASN A 123 -10.61 3.18 -20.06
C ASN A 123 -11.48 2.16 -20.82
N THR A 124 -10.87 1.12 -21.32
CA THR A 124 -11.57 0.08 -22.07
C THR A 124 -12.64 -0.67 -21.26
N TYR A 125 -12.54 -0.69 -19.92
CA TYR A 125 -13.55 -1.27 -19.05
C TYR A 125 -14.82 -0.40 -18.93
N ALA A 126 -14.69 0.90 -19.18
CA ALA A 126 -15.84 1.82 -19.19
C ALA A 126 -16.60 1.77 -20.52
N ILE A 127 -15.96 1.31 -21.60
CA ILE A 127 -16.59 1.11 -22.91
C ILE A 127 -17.61 -0.02 -22.78
N GLY A 128 -18.85 0.26 -23.20
CA GLY A 128 -19.98 -0.68 -23.03
C GLY A 128 -20.93 -0.26 -21.91
N THR A 129 -20.43 0.36 -20.83
CA THR A 129 -21.28 1.09 -19.88
C THR A 129 -21.56 2.51 -20.39
N TYR A 130 -20.54 3.14 -20.97
CA TYR A 130 -20.57 4.48 -21.54
C TYR A 130 -20.30 4.42 -23.05
N SER A 131 -20.74 5.46 -23.79
CA SER A 131 -20.37 5.62 -25.20
C SER A 131 -18.83 5.76 -25.32
N PRO A 132 -18.21 5.24 -26.40
CA PRO A 132 -16.76 5.40 -26.63
C PRO A 132 -16.26 6.85 -26.59
N ASP A 133 -17.11 7.80 -26.95
CA ASP A 133 -16.78 9.24 -26.98
C ASP A 133 -17.11 9.96 -25.66
N ALA A 134 -17.67 9.25 -24.66
CA ALA A 134 -18.05 9.84 -23.39
C ALA A 134 -16.83 10.25 -22.56
N ASP A 135 -17.02 11.26 -21.71
CA ASP A 135 -15.96 11.74 -20.80
C ASP A 135 -15.47 10.63 -19.88
N GLU A 136 -16.38 9.80 -19.39
CA GLU A 136 -16.14 8.70 -18.45
C GLU A 136 -15.16 7.65 -18.98
N VAL A 137 -15.01 7.56 -20.30
CA VAL A 137 -14.06 6.65 -20.95
C VAL A 137 -12.64 7.22 -20.95
N GLN A 138 -12.46 8.53 -20.74
CA GLN A 138 -11.16 9.19 -20.83
C GLN A 138 -10.38 9.08 -19.51
N TYR A 139 -9.13 8.61 -19.57
CA TYR A 139 -8.22 8.71 -18.44
C TYR A 139 -7.70 10.14 -18.23
N ASP A 140 -7.62 10.94 -19.30
CA ASP A 140 -7.21 12.34 -19.21
C ASP A 140 -7.99 13.23 -20.18
N LEU A 141 -8.96 13.96 -19.67
CA LEU A 141 -9.74 14.96 -20.43
C LEU A 141 -8.91 16.15 -20.91
N ASN A 142 -7.74 16.39 -20.35
CA ASN A 142 -6.82 17.42 -20.85
C ASN A 142 -6.11 16.98 -22.13
N ASN A 143 -6.10 15.68 -22.41
CA ASN A 143 -5.56 15.08 -23.64
C ASN A 143 -6.47 13.93 -24.08
N ARG A 144 -7.67 14.28 -24.56
CA ARG A 144 -8.68 13.28 -24.99
C ARG A 144 -8.15 12.41 -26.11
N ASN A 145 -8.42 11.11 -26.00
CA ASN A 145 -7.95 10.11 -26.96
C ASN A 145 -6.45 10.24 -27.26
N GLY A 146 -5.68 10.67 -26.25
CA GLY A 146 -4.24 10.85 -26.39
C GLY A 146 -3.55 9.56 -26.82
N LEU A 147 -2.77 9.60 -27.88
CA LEU A 147 -1.95 8.48 -28.30
C LEU A 147 -0.85 8.24 -27.28
N VAL A 148 -0.60 6.98 -26.97
CA VAL A 148 0.41 6.52 -26.02
C VAL A 148 1.48 5.77 -26.78
N GLY A 149 2.70 6.26 -26.70
CA GLY A 149 3.91 5.61 -27.19
C GLY A 149 4.67 4.91 -26.07
N LYS A 150 5.78 4.28 -26.44
CA LYS A 150 6.70 3.68 -25.47
C LYS A 150 7.19 4.75 -24.47
N ASP A 151 7.27 4.40 -23.20
CA ASP A 151 7.67 5.23 -22.06
C ASP A 151 6.69 6.37 -21.72
N ASP A 152 5.60 6.54 -22.48
CA ASP A 152 4.56 7.52 -22.16
C ASP A 152 3.74 7.10 -20.94
N LYS A 153 3.33 8.08 -20.16
CA LYS A 153 2.43 7.89 -19.03
C LYS A 153 0.99 7.80 -19.48
N PHE A 154 0.26 6.79 -18.99
CA PHE A 154 -1.14 6.58 -19.31
C PHE A 154 -1.91 6.00 -18.14
N GLY A 155 -3.24 5.96 -18.23
CA GLY A 155 -4.14 5.42 -17.21
C GLY A 155 -4.24 6.30 -15.98
N TYR A 156 -3.17 6.41 -15.20
CA TYR A 156 -3.12 7.31 -14.05
C TYR A 156 -1.73 7.93 -13.86
N ASN A 157 -1.72 9.15 -13.32
CA ASN A 157 -0.51 9.85 -12.90
C ASN A 157 -0.88 10.81 -11.76
N TYR A 158 -0.35 10.59 -10.56
CA TYR A 158 -0.58 11.44 -9.40
C TYR A 158 0.57 11.38 -8.40
N ASN A 159 0.67 12.41 -7.56
CA ASN A 159 1.58 12.42 -6.44
C ASN A 159 0.80 12.37 -5.12
N LEU A 160 1.36 11.71 -4.11
CA LEU A 160 0.95 11.81 -2.71
C LEU A 160 2.00 12.62 -1.96
N LEU A 161 1.57 13.74 -1.38
CA LEU A 161 2.42 14.63 -0.60
C LEU A 161 2.11 14.40 0.88
N VAL A 162 3.13 14.01 1.65
CA VAL A 162 3.01 13.78 3.09
C VAL A 162 4.08 14.59 3.81
N ASN A 163 3.65 15.51 4.67
CA ASN A 163 4.56 16.27 5.52
C ASN A 163 4.30 15.87 6.97
N ASN A 164 5.35 15.68 7.74
CA ASN A 164 5.24 15.43 9.16
C ASN A 164 6.32 16.17 9.95
N GLY A 165 5.95 16.55 11.15
CA GLY A 165 6.85 17.13 12.14
C GLY A 165 6.56 16.53 13.50
N LYS A 166 7.59 16.16 14.28
CA LYS A 166 7.45 15.53 15.60
C LYS A 166 8.46 16.10 16.57
N LEU A 167 7.98 16.35 17.77
CA LEU A 167 8.78 16.61 18.97
C LEU A 167 8.66 15.38 19.86
N TRP A 168 9.76 14.90 20.43
CA TRP A 168 9.75 13.80 21.36
C TRP A 168 10.71 14.05 22.50
N THR A 169 10.44 13.41 23.65
CA THR A 169 11.33 13.43 24.80
C THR A 169 11.32 12.07 25.49
N SER A 170 12.43 11.72 26.12
CA SER A 170 12.51 10.54 26.96
C SER A 170 13.37 10.81 28.19
N TYR A 171 12.99 10.20 29.30
CA TYR A 171 13.73 10.18 30.54
C TYR A 171 13.99 8.73 30.93
N SER A 172 15.22 8.43 31.34
CA SER A 172 15.60 7.12 31.84
C SER A 172 16.35 7.23 33.15
N GLU A 173 16.12 6.26 34.05
CA GLU A 173 16.78 6.20 35.34
C GLU A 173 17.06 4.76 35.79
N ASN A 174 18.24 4.57 36.40
CA ASN A 174 18.60 3.36 37.14
C ASN A 174 18.36 3.61 38.63
N PHE A 175 17.42 2.91 39.21
CA PHE A 175 17.09 2.98 40.63
C PHE A 175 17.31 1.60 41.28
N GLY A 176 18.49 1.38 41.84
CA GLY A 176 18.87 0.09 42.37
C GLY A 176 18.93 -1.01 41.32
N ASN A 177 18.01 -1.97 41.41
CA ASN A 177 17.88 -3.07 40.45
C ASN A 177 16.81 -2.80 39.39
N LEU A 178 16.16 -1.66 39.44
CA LEU A 178 15.18 -1.22 38.46
C LEU A 178 15.77 -0.23 37.47
N HIS A 179 15.67 -0.50 36.20
CA HIS A 179 15.87 0.47 35.12
C HIS A 179 14.54 0.79 34.47
N TYR A 180 14.18 2.07 34.33
CA TYR A 180 12.96 2.46 33.62
C TYR A 180 13.19 3.60 32.64
N VAL A 181 12.32 3.67 31.64
CA VAL A 181 12.26 4.71 30.62
C VAL A 181 10.83 5.17 30.48
N ILE A 182 10.63 6.49 30.47
CA ILE A 182 9.37 7.12 30.10
C ILE A 182 9.64 7.99 28.86
N ALA A 183 8.82 7.87 27.84
CA ALA A 183 8.94 8.67 26.64
C ALA A 183 7.58 9.20 26.19
N GLY A 184 7.60 10.40 25.60
CA GLY A 184 6.43 11.03 25.02
C GLY A 184 6.77 11.67 23.67
N LYS A 185 5.79 11.74 22.80
CA LYS A 185 5.90 12.45 21.52
C LYS A 185 4.61 13.21 21.20
N LEU A 186 4.77 14.31 20.49
CA LEU A 186 3.69 15.10 19.89
C LEU A 186 4.09 15.42 18.44
N GLY A 187 3.18 15.34 17.52
CA GLY A 187 3.46 15.56 16.12
C GLY A 187 2.27 16.10 15.34
N TYR A 188 2.55 16.44 14.12
CA TYR A 188 1.60 16.89 13.12
C TYR A 188 1.91 16.20 11.80
N THR A 189 0.88 15.69 11.14
CA THR A 189 0.98 15.09 9.81
C THR A 189 -0.07 15.72 8.89
N SER A 190 0.34 16.07 7.68
CA SER A 190 -0.57 16.50 6.62
C SER A 190 -0.41 15.66 5.38
N MET A 191 -1.51 15.42 4.67
CA MET A 191 -1.56 14.62 3.45
C MET A 191 -2.36 15.32 2.38
N GLN A 192 -1.86 15.25 1.14
CA GLN A 192 -2.50 15.84 -0.03
C GLN A 192 -2.20 14.99 -1.25
N ARG A 193 -3.19 14.81 -2.13
CA ARG A 193 -2.99 14.25 -3.47
C ARG A 193 -2.84 15.38 -4.49
N ASP A 194 -2.00 15.17 -5.49
CA ASP A 194 -1.81 16.09 -6.62
C ASP A 194 -1.93 15.30 -7.93
N GLY A 195 -3.13 15.29 -8.50
CA GLY A 195 -3.47 14.61 -9.75
C GLY A 195 -2.88 15.31 -10.97
N LYS A 196 -2.28 14.55 -11.87
CA LYS A 196 -1.65 15.04 -13.09
C LYS A 196 -2.45 14.76 -14.35
N MET A 197 -3.51 13.96 -14.24
CA MET A 197 -4.48 13.66 -15.28
C MET A 197 -5.88 14.04 -14.80
N ARG A 198 -6.71 14.55 -15.72
CA ARG A 198 -8.13 14.86 -15.46
C ARG A 198 -8.98 13.67 -15.84
N ASN A 199 -9.27 12.80 -14.89
CA ASN A 199 -10.00 11.56 -15.14
C ASN A 199 -11.49 11.84 -15.44
N GLY A 200 -12.03 11.21 -16.47
CA GLY A 200 -13.40 11.41 -16.91
C GLY A 200 -14.47 10.90 -15.94
N LEU A 201 -14.13 9.93 -15.08
CA LEU A 201 -15.01 9.47 -14.00
C LEU A 201 -15.10 10.47 -12.84
N ALA A 202 -14.19 11.47 -12.79
CA ALA A 202 -14.12 12.47 -11.73
C ALA A 202 -13.64 13.82 -12.29
N THR A 203 -14.39 14.37 -13.24
CA THR A 203 -14.03 15.52 -14.09
C THR A 203 -13.57 16.74 -13.31
N ASP A 204 -14.22 17.02 -12.16
CA ASP A 204 -13.98 18.21 -11.34
C ASP A 204 -13.16 17.92 -10.07
N ASN A 205 -12.82 16.63 -9.85
CA ASN A 205 -12.19 16.19 -8.61
C ASN A 205 -11.01 15.20 -8.83
N SER A 206 -10.27 15.32 -9.92
CA SER A 206 -9.15 14.43 -10.23
C SER A 206 -7.86 15.15 -10.55
N TYR A 207 -7.93 16.31 -11.20
CA TYR A 207 -6.78 17.10 -11.61
C TYR A 207 -6.38 18.13 -10.56
N GLY A 208 -5.07 18.31 -10.39
CA GLY A 208 -4.52 19.24 -9.41
C GLY A 208 -4.57 18.72 -7.97
N LYS A 209 -4.42 19.65 -7.03
CA LYS A 209 -4.29 19.32 -5.60
C LYS A 209 -5.66 19.10 -4.95
N SER A 210 -5.78 18.02 -4.17
CA SER A 210 -6.89 17.82 -3.24
C SER A 210 -6.86 18.87 -2.12
N HIS A 211 -7.92 18.94 -1.30
CA HIS A 211 -7.77 19.54 0.02
C HIS A 211 -6.72 18.79 0.84
N THR A 212 -6.25 19.39 1.94
CA THR A 212 -5.23 18.81 2.80
C THR A 212 -5.87 18.16 4.01
N ALA A 213 -5.70 16.87 4.21
CA ALA A 213 -6.03 16.22 5.47
C ALA A 213 -4.93 16.50 6.50
N GLN A 214 -5.32 16.79 7.74
CA GLN A 214 -4.43 17.21 8.81
C GLN A 214 -4.69 16.37 10.07
N PHE A 215 -3.61 15.94 10.73
CA PHE A 215 -3.67 15.07 11.89
C PHE A 215 -2.70 15.56 12.96
N ILE A 216 -3.15 15.56 14.19
CA ILE A 216 -2.28 15.75 15.36
C ILE A 216 -1.93 14.34 15.84
N ASP A 217 -0.65 14.05 15.89
CA ASP A 217 -0.10 12.77 16.31
C ASP A 217 0.43 12.87 17.74
N GLY A 218 0.40 11.78 18.49
CA GLY A 218 0.93 11.75 19.84
C GLY A 218 1.15 10.33 20.33
N GLY A 219 1.87 10.21 21.43
CA GLY A 219 2.07 8.91 22.03
C GLY A 219 2.92 8.97 23.29
N MET A 220 2.77 7.95 24.10
CA MET A 220 3.54 7.74 25.32
C MET A 220 4.03 6.30 25.37
N LYS A 221 5.23 6.11 25.92
CA LYS A 221 5.83 4.79 26.15
C LYS A 221 6.41 4.74 27.55
N PHE A 222 6.24 3.59 28.16
CA PHE A 222 6.89 3.22 29.41
C PHE A 222 7.60 1.88 29.23
N GLY A 223 8.81 1.78 29.70
CA GLY A 223 9.58 0.54 29.75
C GLY A 223 10.23 0.40 31.09
N ALA A 224 10.27 -0.81 31.63
CA ALA A 224 10.93 -1.13 32.89
C ALA A 224 11.61 -2.48 32.81
N ASN A 225 12.83 -2.54 33.36
CA ASN A 225 13.58 -3.78 33.54
C ASN A 225 13.95 -3.92 35.02
N VAL A 226 13.59 -5.05 35.63
CA VAL A 226 13.93 -5.35 37.03
C VAL A 226 14.88 -6.51 37.06
N ASN A 227 16.08 -6.28 37.54
CA ASN A 227 17.07 -7.33 37.80
C ASN A 227 16.75 -8.00 39.16
N LEU A 228 16.27 -9.24 39.09
CA LEU A 228 15.90 -10.02 40.27
C LEU A 228 17.09 -10.78 40.89
N GLY A 229 18.28 -10.62 40.32
CA GLY A 229 19.47 -11.34 40.70
C GLY A 229 19.57 -12.76 40.13
N ARG A 230 20.75 -13.37 40.31
CA ARG A 230 21.03 -14.74 39.86
C ARG A 230 20.73 -14.97 38.37
N GLY A 231 20.92 -13.95 37.52
CA GLY A 231 20.65 -14.02 36.07
C GLY A 231 19.19 -13.89 35.68
N ASN A 232 18.30 -13.48 36.58
CA ASN A 232 16.89 -13.27 36.31
C ASN A 232 16.61 -11.79 36.05
N THR A 233 15.91 -11.50 34.95
CA THR A 233 15.44 -10.15 34.62
C THR A 233 13.98 -10.21 34.17
N PHE A 234 13.16 -9.34 34.71
CA PHE A 234 11.79 -9.13 34.30
C PHE A 234 11.67 -7.82 33.53
N THR A 235 10.98 -7.82 32.39
CA THR A 235 10.73 -6.66 31.55
C THR A 235 9.26 -6.36 31.43
N LEU A 236 8.90 -5.08 31.42
CA LEU A 236 7.57 -4.57 31.14
C LEU A 236 7.67 -3.44 30.13
N GLY A 237 6.88 -3.52 29.07
CA GLY A 237 6.70 -2.47 28.07
C GLY A 237 5.24 -2.09 27.95
N LEU A 238 4.94 -0.78 27.95
CA LEU A 238 3.61 -0.24 27.68
C LEU A 238 3.75 0.88 26.65
N GLY A 239 2.83 0.93 25.70
CA GLY A 239 2.79 1.98 24.69
C GLY A 239 1.37 2.35 24.32
N TYR A 240 1.15 3.64 24.15
CA TYR A 240 -0.04 4.18 23.51
C TYR A 240 0.36 5.17 22.43
N GLU A 241 -0.19 5.01 21.25
CA GLU A 241 0.07 5.87 20.11
C GLU A 241 -1.24 6.26 19.42
N HIS A 242 -1.31 7.54 19.08
CA HIS A 242 -2.34 8.16 18.27
C HIS A 242 -1.62 8.74 17.05
N ARG A 243 -1.84 8.16 15.88
CA ARG A 243 -1.07 8.47 14.68
C ARG A 243 -1.95 8.69 13.47
N ALA A 244 -1.47 9.48 12.51
CA ALA A 244 -2.11 9.61 11.21
C ALA A 244 -2.23 8.24 10.52
N PRO A 245 -3.30 7.99 9.74
CA PRO A 245 -3.41 6.80 8.90
C PRO A 245 -2.33 6.83 7.81
N GLN A 246 -2.10 5.68 7.18
CA GLN A 246 -1.20 5.62 6.03
C GLN A 246 -1.80 6.39 4.83
N ALA A 247 -0.98 7.18 4.13
CA ALA A 247 -1.44 7.99 3.00
C ALA A 247 -2.12 7.15 1.90
N LYS A 248 -1.63 5.94 1.65
CA LYS A 248 -2.24 5.01 0.68
C LYS A 248 -3.67 4.64 1.06
N ALA A 249 -3.97 4.46 2.34
CA ALA A 249 -5.29 4.09 2.86
C ALA A 249 -6.17 5.32 3.18
N ALA A 250 -5.65 6.53 3.03
CA ALA A 250 -6.38 7.76 3.30
C ALA A 250 -7.30 8.17 2.14
N PHE A 251 -7.00 7.74 0.92
CA PHE A 251 -7.77 8.06 -0.29
C PHE A 251 -8.61 6.87 -0.75
N ILE A 252 -9.83 7.12 -1.22
CA ILE A 252 -10.75 6.06 -1.69
C ILE A 252 -10.20 5.42 -2.97
N SER A 253 -9.88 6.24 -3.96
CA SER A 253 -9.39 5.80 -5.28
C SER A 253 -8.36 6.80 -5.81
N PRO A 254 -7.13 6.76 -5.29
CA PRO A 254 -6.14 7.78 -5.64
C PRO A 254 -5.72 7.76 -7.13
N GLU A 255 -5.99 6.69 -7.85
CA GLU A 255 -5.78 6.61 -9.30
C GLU A 255 -6.83 7.44 -10.07
N ILE A 256 -8.03 7.65 -9.50
CA ILE A 256 -9.18 8.26 -10.16
C ILE A 256 -9.48 9.66 -9.65
N ASN A 257 -9.53 9.86 -8.32
CA ASN A 257 -10.04 11.10 -7.72
C ASN A 257 -9.26 11.57 -6.48
N ASN A 258 -9.66 12.75 -5.98
CA ASN A 258 -9.07 13.42 -4.83
C ASN A 258 -9.80 13.12 -3.50
N ASP A 259 -10.75 12.17 -3.49
CA ASP A 259 -11.60 11.92 -2.34
C ASP A 259 -10.87 11.17 -1.23
N PHE A 260 -11.00 11.68 -0.02
CA PHE A 260 -10.58 10.99 1.19
C PHE A 260 -11.64 9.99 1.65
N VAL A 261 -11.18 8.95 2.33
CA VAL A 261 -12.06 8.01 3.03
C VAL A 261 -12.96 8.77 4.00
N ARG A 262 -14.25 8.41 4.03
CA ARG A 262 -15.22 9.03 4.94
C ARG A 262 -14.83 8.80 6.38
N ASN A 263 -14.96 9.82 7.21
CA ASN A 263 -14.62 9.77 8.64
C ASN A 263 -13.16 9.36 8.91
N LEU A 264 -12.24 9.74 8.02
CA LEU A 264 -10.81 9.50 8.19
C LEU A 264 -10.34 10.07 9.54
N LYS A 265 -9.78 9.24 10.39
CA LYS A 265 -9.33 9.58 11.75
C LYS A 265 -7.96 8.99 12.03
N ASN A 266 -7.30 9.53 13.04
CA ASN A 266 -6.10 8.93 13.57
C ASN A 266 -6.35 7.48 14.03
N GLU A 267 -5.42 6.63 13.70
CA GLU A 267 -5.33 5.29 14.27
C GLU A 267 -4.88 5.39 15.74
N ARG A 268 -5.38 4.49 16.56
CA ARG A 268 -4.95 4.35 17.96
C ARG A 268 -4.38 2.97 18.16
N VAL A 269 -3.22 2.92 18.74
CA VAL A 269 -2.50 1.68 19.00
C VAL A 269 -2.16 1.64 20.49
N PHE A 270 -2.66 0.65 21.19
CA PHE A 270 -2.20 0.26 22.51
C PHE A 270 -1.32 -0.98 22.34
N SER A 271 -0.18 -1.00 23.01
CA SER A 271 0.73 -2.14 23.03
C SER A 271 1.22 -2.41 24.45
N SER A 272 1.34 -3.67 24.81
CA SER A 272 1.95 -4.11 26.05
C SER A 272 2.82 -5.33 25.80
N GLU A 273 3.91 -5.40 26.53
CA GLU A 273 4.84 -6.52 26.50
C GLU A 273 5.31 -6.85 27.90
N ILE A 274 5.38 -8.15 28.20
CA ILE A 274 5.96 -8.68 29.43
C ILE A 274 7.01 -9.70 28.99
N GLY A 275 8.23 -9.56 29.54
CA GLY A 275 9.34 -10.44 29.26
C GLY A 275 9.96 -10.99 30.55
N TYR A 276 10.45 -12.19 30.45
CA TYR A 276 11.27 -12.81 31.50
C TYR A 276 12.49 -13.45 30.87
N GLN A 277 13.65 -13.04 31.35
CA GLN A 277 14.93 -13.55 30.94
C GLN A 277 15.59 -14.29 32.09
N PHE A 278 16.11 -15.47 31.80
CA PHE A 278 16.88 -16.29 32.73
C PHE A 278 18.22 -16.63 32.08
N GLN A 279 19.29 -16.38 32.81
CA GLN A 279 20.66 -16.62 32.36
C GLN A 279 21.49 -17.33 33.40
N THR A 280 22.10 -18.44 33.01
CA THR A 280 23.10 -19.17 33.78
C THR A 280 24.39 -19.31 32.96
N SER A 281 25.40 -19.99 33.51
CA SER A 281 26.65 -20.29 32.79
C SER A 281 26.46 -21.17 31.52
N TRP A 282 25.35 -21.93 31.47
CA TRP A 282 25.10 -22.92 30.38
C TRP A 282 23.75 -22.74 29.67
N LEU A 283 22.85 -21.93 30.23
CA LEU A 283 21.52 -21.71 29.63
C LEU A 283 21.21 -20.22 29.61
N HIS A 284 20.75 -19.75 28.43
CA HIS A 284 20.10 -18.46 28.27
C HIS A 284 18.70 -18.71 27.71
N ALA A 285 17.67 -18.29 28.44
CA ALA A 285 16.26 -18.41 28.04
C ALA A 285 15.58 -17.04 28.12
N ASN A 286 14.74 -16.73 27.13
CA ASN A 286 13.95 -15.51 27.08
C ASN A 286 12.53 -15.86 26.65
N ILE A 287 11.55 -15.44 27.42
CA ILE A 287 10.12 -15.64 27.13
C ILE A 287 9.45 -14.28 27.13
N ASN A 288 8.80 -13.94 26.03
CA ASN A 288 8.05 -12.69 25.88
C ASN A 288 6.59 -12.98 25.53
N ALA A 289 5.68 -12.26 26.16
CA ALA A 289 4.29 -12.18 25.78
C ALA A 289 3.94 -10.73 25.42
N TYR A 290 3.23 -10.54 24.33
CA TYR A 290 2.81 -9.21 23.89
C TYR A 290 1.33 -9.20 23.56
N TYR A 291 0.73 -8.01 23.71
CA TYR A 291 -0.64 -7.74 23.31
C TYR A 291 -0.69 -6.38 22.62
N SER A 292 -1.38 -6.32 21.48
CA SER A 292 -1.60 -5.08 20.73
C SER A 292 -3.09 -4.94 20.41
N TYR A 293 -3.62 -3.75 20.64
CA TYR A 293 -4.99 -3.39 20.31
C TYR A 293 -5.01 -2.15 19.42
N LEU A 294 -5.57 -2.30 18.22
CA LEU A 294 -5.63 -1.26 17.22
C LEU A 294 -7.08 -0.86 16.97
N THR A 295 -7.33 0.44 16.86
CA THR A 295 -8.64 1.00 16.50
C THR A 295 -8.49 2.07 15.44
N ASN A 296 -9.57 2.30 14.67
CA ASN A 296 -9.63 3.23 13.56
C ASN A 296 -8.57 2.94 12.47
N VAL A 297 -8.20 1.69 12.29
CA VAL A 297 -7.26 1.30 11.25
C VAL A 297 -7.97 1.42 9.90
N SER A 298 -7.34 2.14 8.97
CA SER A 298 -7.78 2.22 7.59
C SER A 298 -6.96 1.25 6.76
N ASP A 299 -7.62 0.33 6.08
CA ASP A 299 -7.00 -0.64 5.18
C ASP A 299 -7.71 -0.65 3.83
N TRP A 300 -6.99 -1.10 2.82
CA TRP A 300 -7.46 -1.17 1.45
C TRP A 300 -7.89 -2.60 1.13
N GLN A 301 -9.16 -2.80 0.78
CA GLN A 301 -9.67 -4.09 0.33
C GLN A 301 -10.08 -3.98 -1.14
N ASN A 302 -9.62 -4.92 -1.95
CA ASN A 302 -10.12 -5.12 -3.32
C ASN A 302 -11.28 -6.12 -3.24
N PHE A 303 -12.44 -5.73 -3.75
CA PHE A 303 -13.61 -6.59 -3.95
C PHE A 303 -13.65 -7.05 -5.40
#